data_5e2e6c2e1c3d2b9b82e12b05264e768c
#
_entry.id   5e2e6c2e1c3d2b9b82e12b05264e768c
#
_cell.length_a   1.000
_cell.length_b   1.000
_cell.length_c   1.000
_cell.angle_alpha   90.00
_cell.angle_beta   90.00
_cell.angle_gamma   90.00
#
_symmetry.space_group_name_H-M   'P 1'
#
loop_
_entity.id
_entity.type
_entity.pdbx_description
1 polymer ?
#
loop_
_entity_poly.entity_id
_entity_poly.type
_entity_poly.pdbx_seq_one_letter_code
_entity_poly.pdbx_strand_id
1 'polypeptide(L)'
;MPYAEEPENNLRGFEVEAGLATFCDANAVSAYEIFSDKWYGNDVEKNIYDEYFFTLFTESYKKYPSLQRKGGDFIRWSVPNSKEEIVMVASGLGNDWYNVFWGYDTLGARCELVTIFISPKLF
;
A
#
# COMPACT_ATOMS: atom_id res chain seq x y z
N MET A 1 -6.41 -22.05 2.19
CA MET A 1 -7.39 -21.25 1.46
C MET A 1 -7.00 -21.17 0.00
N PRO A 2 -7.87 -21.53 -0.92
CA PRO A 2 -7.55 -21.43 -2.32
C PRO A 2 -7.56 -19.98 -2.78
N TYR A 3 -6.58 -19.61 -3.60
CA TYR A 3 -6.55 -18.33 -4.28
C TYR A 3 -7.07 -18.55 -5.70
N ALA A 4 -7.98 -17.70 -6.12
CA ALA A 4 -8.55 -17.76 -7.45
C ALA A 4 -8.18 -16.48 -8.23
N GLU A 5 -7.57 -16.65 -9.37
CA GLU A 5 -7.33 -15.56 -10.30
C GLU A 5 -8.64 -15.07 -10.90
N GLU A 6 -8.79 -13.75 -11.05
CA GLU A 6 -9.94 -13.23 -11.74
C GLU A 6 -9.88 -13.62 -13.20
N PRO A 7 -11.05 -13.75 -13.88
CA PRO A 7 -11.08 -14.06 -15.31
C PRO A 7 -10.22 -13.10 -16.13
N GLU A 8 -9.65 -13.58 -17.23
CA GLU A 8 -8.73 -12.82 -18.08
C GLU A 8 -9.24 -11.45 -18.51
N ASN A 9 -10.55 -11.34 -18.77
CA ASN A 9 -11.16 -10.07 -19.16
C ASN A 9 -11.36 -9.11 -18.00
N ASN A 10 -11.03 -9.52 -16.79
CA ASN A 10 -11.10 -8.73 -15.54
C ASN A 10 -9.74 -8.68 -14.87
N LEU A 11 -8.71 -8.30 -15.63
CA LEU A 11 -7.38 -8.14 -15.08
C LEU A 11 -7.42 -7.18 -13.89
N ARG A 12 -7.03 -7.69 -12.74
CA ARG A 12 -7.01 -6.92 -11.51
C ARG A 12 -5.60 -6.86 -10.98
N GLY A 13 -5.19 -5.64 -10.74
CA GLY A 13 -3.86 -5.37 -10.25
C GLY A 13 -3.64 -3.88 -10.20
N PHE A 14 -2.44 -3.49 -9.85
CA PHE A 14 -2.07 -2.10 -9.77
C PHE A 14 -0.59 -1.92 -10.11
N GLU A 15 -0.29 -0.73 -10.58
CA GLU A 15 1.08 -0.33 -10.87
C GLU A 15 1.68 0.37 -9.65
N VAL A 16 2.94 0.04 -9.36
CA VAL A 16 3.71 0.69 -8.30
C VAL A 16 4.79 1.53 -8.95
N GLU A 17 4.80 2.83 -8.65
CA GLU A 17 5.77 3.77 -9.21
C GLU A 17 6.79 4.28 -8.19
N ALA A 18 6.40 4.38 -6.94
CA ALA A 18 7.28 4.88 -5.86
C ALA A 18 7.78 3.77 -4.93
N GLY A 19 7.67 2.51 -5.36
CA GLY A 19 8.04 1.38 -4.53
C GLY A 19 7.09 1.12 -3.37
N LEU A 20 5.96 1.80 -3.31
CA LEU A 20 4.97 1.71 -2.22
C LEU A 20 3.60 1.32 -2.77
N ALA A 21 2.96 0.38 -2.10
CA ALA A 21 1.58 0.01 -2.34
C ALA A 21 0.72 0.49 -1.16
N THR A 22 -0.53 0.83 -1.43
CA THR A 22 -1.46 1.28 -0.40
C THR A 22 -2.71 0.43 -0.38
N PHE A 23 -3.26 0.26 0.82
CA PHE A 23 -4.53 -0.42 1.03
C PHE A 23 -5.41 0.49 1.89
N CYS A 24 -6.59 0.83 1.39
CA CYS A 24 -7.48 1.73 2.10
C CYS A 24 -8.92 1.57 1.60
N ASP A 25 -9.85 2.13 2.37
CA ASP A 25 -11.21 2.32 1.92
C ASP A 25 -11.24 3.33 0.78
N ALA A 26 -12.19 3.19 -0.14
CA ALA A 26 -12.33 4.12 -1.26
C ALA A 26 -12.50 5.57 -0.80
N ASN A 27 -13.14 5.80 0.35
CA ASN A 27 -13.29 7.15 0.91
C ASN A 27 -11.96 7.78 1.33
N ALA A 28 -10.96 6.98 1.61
CA ALA A 28 -9.64 7.47 2.00
C ALA A 28 -8.92 8.17 0.84
N VAL A 29 -9.26 7.83 -0.39
CA VAL A 29 -8.65 8.46 -1.58
C VAL A 29 -8.94 9.95 -1.59
N SER A 30 -10.19 10.34 -1.39
CA SER A 30 -10.56 11.76 -1.34
C SER A 30 -9.91 12.48 -0.16
N ALA A 31 -9.84 11.83 1.01
CA ALA A 31 -9.18 12.41 2.17
C ALA A 31 -7.69 12.64 1.90
N TYR A 32 -7.05 11.68 1.25
CA TYR A 32 -5.65 11.80 0.87
C TYR A 32 -5.42 12.94 -0.12
N GLU A 33 -6.28 13.06 -1.13
CA GLU A 33 -6.18 14.14 -2.12
C GLU A 33 -6.25 15.51 -1.47
N ILE A 34 -7.19 15.70 -0.55
CA ILE A 34 -7.32 16.96 0.19
C ILE A 34 -6.06 17.24 1.00
N PHE A 35 -5.56 16.25 1.71
CA PHE A 35 -4.33 16.39 2.48
C PHE A 35 -3.14 16.70 1.59
N SER A 36 -2.97 15.96 0.51
CA SER A 36 -1.87 16.11 -0.43
C SER A 36 -1.85 17.50 -1.07
N ASP A 37 -3.00 17.98 -1.51
CA ASP A 37 -3.12 19.30 -2.12
C ASP A 37 -2.72 20.40 -1.15
N LYS A 38 -3.15 20.30 0.11
CA LYS A 38 -2.76 21.25 1.14
C LYS A 38 -1.26 21.18 1.45
N TRP A 39 -0.74 19.97 1.52
CA TRP A 39 0.66 19.75 1.87
C TRP A 39 1.59 20.33 0.78
N TYR A 40 1.29 20.04 -0.49
CA TYR A 40 2.06 20.59 -1.60
C TYR A 40 1.87 22.10 -1.73
N GLY A 41 0.66 22.61 -1.53
CA GLY A 41 0.35 24.01 -1.80
C GLY A 41 0.68 24.36 -3.24
N ASN A 42 1.53 25.37 -3.42
CA ASN A 42 2.00 25.78 -4.76
C ASN A 42 3.45 25.34 -5.02
N ASP A 43 4.03 24.55 -4.15
CA ASP A 43 5.43 24.13 -4.25
C ASP A 43 5.53 22.82 -5.01
N VAL A 44 5.87 22.89 -6.30
CA VAL A 44 5.99 21.74 -7.18
C VAL A 44 7.29 20.95 -6.99
N GLU A 45 8.24 21.50 -6.22
CA GLU A 45 9.53 20.83 -5.97
C GLU A 45 9.50 19.90 -4.75
N LYS A 46 8.46 19.96 -3.95
CA LYS A 46 8.30 19.07 -2.80
C LYS A 46 8.06 17.64 -3.25
N ASN A 47 8.52 16.72 -2.42
CA ASN A 47 8.25 15.28 -2.60
C ASN A 47 7.68 14.71 -1.29
N ILE A 48 6.40 14.37 -1.32
CA ILE A 48 5.69 13.90 -0.13
C ILE A 48 6.29 12.61 0.44
N TYR A 49 6.84 11.75 -0.41
CA TYR A 49 7.44 10.49 0.03
C TYR A 49 8.73 10.72 0.80
N ASP A 50 9.60 11.56 0.29
CA ASP A 50 10.91 11.82 0.90
C ASP A 50 10.83 12.78 2.09
N GLU A 51 9.86 13.69 2.09
CA GLU A 51 9.78 14.75 3.09
C GLU A 51 8.75 14.51 4.17
N TYR A 52 7.65 13.83 3.86
CA TYR A 52 6.60 13.55 4.84
C TYR A 52 6.58 12.09 5.28
N PHE A 53 6.39 11.16 4.33
CA PHE A 53 6.25 9.74 4.68
C PHE A 53 7.55 9.11 5.15
N PHE A 54 8.69 9.58 4.70
CA PHE A 54 9.99 9.07 5.13
C PHE A 54 10.09 9.03 6.66
N THR A 55 9.67 10.09 7.32
CA THR A 55 9.70 10.16 8.79
C THR A 55 8.81 9.11 9.43
N LEU A 56 7.62 8.90 8.85
CA LEU A 56 6.67 7.90 9.37
C LEU A 56 7.20 6.48 9.22
N PHE A 57 7.83 6.18 8.10
CA PHE A 57 8.47 4.88 7.89
C PHE A 57 9.65 4.67 8.86
N THR A 58 10.44 5.69 9.09
CA THR A 58 11.54 5.65 10.05
C THR A 58 11.03 5.36 11.46
N GLU A 59 9.97 6.02 11.88
CA GLU A 59 9.35 5.79 13.19
C GLU A 59 8.77 4.37 13.29
N SER A 60 8.18 3.85 12.23
CA SER A 60 7.70 2.48 12.20
C SER A 60 8.85 1.48 12.39
N TYR A 61 9.97 1.71 11.73
CA TYR A 61 11.16 0.87 11.91
C TYR A 61 11.65 0.89 13.35
N LYS A 62 11.71 2.06 13.97
CA LYS A 62 12.14 2.18 15.37
C LYS A 62 11.23 1.39 16.31
N LYS A 63 9.94 1.35 16.01
CA LYS A 63 8.95 0.64 16.82
C LYS A 63 8.99 -0.87 16.59
N TYR A 64 9.23 -1.30 15.36
CA TYR A 64 9.20 -2.71 14.96
C TYR A 64 10.44 -3.11 14.16
N PRO A 65 11.64 -3.01 14.75
CA PRO A 65 12.88 -3.20 13.99
C PRO A 65 13.11 -4.64 13.53
N SER A 66 12.51 -5.62 14.20
CA SER A 66 12.67 -7.03 13.86
C SER A 66 11.72 -7.50 12.75
N LEU A 67 10.74 -6.67 12.36
CA LEU A 67 9.71 -7.03 11.41
C LEU A 67 9.89 -6.37 10.03
N GLN A 68 10.90 -5.55 9.86
CA GLN A 68 11.09 -4.80 8.63
C GLN A 68 12.54 -4.39 8.43
N ARG A 69 12.85 -3.99 7.20
CA ARG A 69 14.17 -3.51 6.86
C ARG A 69 14.42 -2.13 7.47
N LYS A 70 15.69 -1.79 7.63
CA LYS A 70 16.10 -0.46 8.07
C LYS A 70 15.50 0.58 7.11
N GLY A 71 14.95 1.64 7.65
CA GLY A 71 14.24 2.65 6.89
C GLY A 71 12.73 2.49 6.90
N GLY A 72 12.25 1.28 7.18
CA GLY A 72 10.81 0.99 7.31
C GLY A 72 10.20 0.41 6.04
N ASP A 73 9.33 -0.58 6.22
CA ASP A 73 8.63 -1.25 5.12
C ASP A 73 7.13 -1.09 5.17
N PHE A 74 6.58 -0.66 6.30
CA PHE A 74 5.12 -0.50 6.42
C PHE A 74 4.77 0.60 7.41
N ILE A 75 3.63 1.24 7.16
CA ILE A 75 2.98 2.16 8.10
C ILE A 75 1.47 1.98 8.05
N ARG A 76 0.83 2.31 9.15
CA ARG A 76 -0.60 2.54 9.23
C ARG A 76 -0.79 4.01 9.54
N TRP A 77 -1.31 4.75 8.59
CA TRP A 77 -1.35 6.20 8.65
C TRP A 77 -2.77 6.72 8.74
N SER A 78 -3.04 7.55 9.75
CA SER A 78 -4.31 8.25 9.87
C SER A 78 -4.21 9.54 9.07
N VAL A 79 -5.09 9.71 8.09
CA VAL A 79 -5.10 10.91 7.27
C VAL A 79 -5.55 12.10 8.11
N PRO A 80 -4.72 13.15 8.25
CA PRO A 80 -5.07 14.30 9.09
C PRO A 80 -6.42 14.93 8.69
N ASN A 81 -7.17 15.36 9.70
CA ASN A 81 -8.49 15.99 9.55
C ASN A 81 -9.52 15.08 8.88
N SER A 82 -9.39 13.78 9.04
CA SER A 82 -10.32 12.80 8.52
C SER A 82 -10.45 11.62 9.48
N LYS A 83 -11.41 10.74 9.19
CA LYS A 83 -11.57 9.47 9.93
C LYS A 83 -10.84 8.33 9.21
N GLU A 84 -10.22 8.63 8.08
CA GLU A 84 -9.68 7.61 7.19
C GLU A 84 -8.27 7.19 7.58
N GLU A 85 -7.97 5.92 7.34
CA GLU A 85 -6.64 5.36 7.52
C GLU A 85 -6.17 4.72 6.23
N ILE A 86 -4.86 4.80 5.98
CA ILE A 86 -4.24 4.19 4.81
C ILE A 86 -3.07 3.34 5.30
N VAL A 87 -3.04 2.09 4.88
CA VAL A 87 -1.89 1.21 5.10
C VAL A 87 -0.99 1.32 3.89
N MET A 88 0.28 1.60 4.12
CA MET A 88 1.29 1.66 3.06
C MET A 88 2.36 0.61 3.33
N VAL A 89 2.76 -0.10 2.28
CA VAL A 89 3.80 -1.11 2.37
C VAL A 89 4.77 -0.96 1.22
N ALA A 90 6.04 -1.24 1.48
CA ALA A 90 7.04 -1.35 0.42
C ALA A 90 6.75 -2.61 -0.39
N SER A 91 6.78 -2.51 -1.72
CA SER A 91 6.50 -3.64 -2.61
C SER A 91 7.62 -4.69 -2.62
N GLY A 92 8.81 -4.33 -2.15
CA GLY A 92 9.96 -5.22 -2.08
C GLY A 92 10.79 -5.25 -3.36
N LEU A 93 10.16 -5.49 -4.49
CA LEU A 93 10.84 -5.51 -5.80
C LEU A 93 10.78 -4.16 -6.53
N GLY A 94 10.17 -3.16 -5.91
CA GLY A 94 10.12 -1.82 -6.49
C GLY A 94 8.96 -1.62 -7.44
N ASN A 95 9.21 -0.84 -8.49
CA ASN A 95 8.18 -0.44 -9.44
C ASN A 95 7.87 -1.58 -10.40
N ASP A 96 6.61 -1.99 -10.44
CA ASP A 96 6.13 -3.04 -11.32
C ASP A 96 4.60 -3.07 -11.27
N TRP A 97 4.02 -3.99 -12.03
CA TRP A 97 2.61 -4.33 -11.95
C TRP A 97 2.43 -5.52 -11.01
N TYR A 98 1.51 -5.41 -10.06
CA TYR A 98 1.22 -6.48 -9.11
C TYR A 98 -0.24 -6.91 -9.23
N ASN A 99 -0.45 -8.21 -9.40
CA ASN A 99 -1.79 -8.79 -9.51
C ASN A 99 -2.47 -8.86 -8.14
N VAL A 100 -3.80 -8.72 -8.16
CA VAL A 100 -4.65 -8.82 -6.99
C VAL A 100 -5.55 -10.05 -7.13
N PHE A 101 -5.66 -10.83 -6.07
CA PHE A 101 -6.46 -12.05 -6.02
C PHE A 101 -7.45 -11.99 -4.87
N TRP A 102 -8.60 -12.64 -5.08
CA TRP A 102 -9.54 -12.87 -3.99
C TRP A 102 -9.27 -14.23 -3.34
N GLY A 103 -9.25 -14.26 -2.02
CA GLY A 103 -9.27 -15.49 -1.25
C GLY A 103 -10.71 -15.86 -0.91
N TYR A 104 -11.02 -17.13 -1.01
CA TYR A 104 -12.38 -17.67 -0.77
C TYR A 104 -12.36 -18.66 0.37
N ASP A 105 -13.42 -18.67 1.18
CA ASP A 105 -13.60 -19.68 2.22
C ASP A 105 -14.12 -20.98 1.62
N THR A 106 -14.34 -21.98 2.47
CA THR A 106 -14.81 -23.30 2.02
C THR A 106 -16.23 -23.27 1.46
N LEU A 107 -16.98 -22.20 1.72
CA LEU A 107 -18.35 -22.00 1.22
C LEU A 107 -18.38 -21.18 -0.06
N GLY A 108 -17.22 -20.77 -0.57
CA GLY A 108 -17.12 -19.99 -1.80
C GLY A 108 -17.33 -18.48 -1.61
N ALA A 109 -17.39 -17.99 -0.38
CA ALA A 109 -17.52 -16.56 -0.13
C ALA A 109 -16.15 -15.89 -0.11
N ARG A 110 -16.08 -14.67 -0.64
CA ARG A 110 -14.87 -13.86 -0.59
C ARG A 110 -14.55 -13.50 0.86
N CYS A 111 -13.35 -13.77 1.31
CA CYS A 111 -12.95 -13.52 2.69
C CYS A 111 -11.65 -12.75 2.83
N GLU A 112 -10.86 -12.62 1.77
CA GLU A 112 -9.66 -11.79 1.82
C GLU A 112 -9.25 -11.28 0.45
N LEU A 113 -8.43 -10.23 0.46
CA LEU A 113 -7.77 -9.69 -0.72
C LEU A 113 -6.28 -9.97 -0.59
N VAL A 114 -5.67 -10.52 -1.64
CA VAL A 114 -4.27 -10.94 -1.61
C VAL A 114 -3.51 -10.31 -2.76
N THR A 115 -2.36 -9.73 -2.45
CA THR A 115 -1.38 -9.29 -3.45
C THR A 115 -0.05 -9.93 -3.12
N ILE A 116 0.56 -10.56 -4.11
CA ILE A 116 1.86 -11.21 -3.96
C ILE A 116 2.92 -10.32 -4.59
N PHE A 117 3.75 -9.70 -3.76
CA PHE A 117 4.83 -8.83 -4.24
C PHE A 117 6.05 -9.62 -4.68
N ILE A 118 6.30 -10.75 -4.02
CA ILE A 118 7.46 -11.60 -4.32
C ILE A 118 6.94 -13.02 -4.47
N SER A 119 7.21 -13.63 -5.63
CA SER A 119 6.78 -14.99 -5.87
C SER A 119 7.47 -15.97 -4.92
N PRO A 120 6.72 -16.86 -4.23
CA PRO A 120 7.32 -17.89 -3.40
C PRO A 120 8.29 -18.82 -4.14
N LYS A 121 8.19 -18.88 -5.46
CA LYS A 121 9.08 -19.69 -6.30
C LYS A 121 10.49 -19.13 -6.40
N LEU A 122 10.72 -17.89 -5.94
CA LEU A 122 12.05 -17.26 -5.93
C LEU A 122 12.86 -17.63 -4.69
N PHE A 123 12.28 -18.36 -3.75
CA PHE A 123 12.90 -18.75 -2.49
C PHE A 123 13.03 -20.26 -2.36
#